data_fd276785c79ff1980f55cb274f45204c
#
_entry.id   fd276785c79ff1980f55cb274f45204c
#
_cell.length_a   1.000
_cell.length_b   1.000
_cell.length_c   1.000
_cell.angle_alpha   90.00
_cell.angle_beta   90.00
_cell.angle_gamma   90.00
#
_symmetry.space_group_name_H-M   'P 1'
#
loop_
_entity.id
_entity.type
_entity.pdbx_description
1 polymer ?
#
loop_
_entity_poly.entity_id
_entity_poly.type
_entity_poly.pdbx_seq_one_letter_code
_entity_poly.pdbx_strand_id
1 'polypeptide(L)'
;KNIFGTTVKVCEMQSEGGAAGAVHGSLATGALTTTYTASQGLLLMIPNMYKIAAEQLPTVFHVSARTVSTQALNIFGDHSDVMACRQTGFAMLAEGNVQEVMDLSAVAHLAAIKGRVPFLNFFDGFRTSHEIQKIQVWDYDDLAEMCDMDAVRSFREHSLNPERPAMRGSHENGDIFFQHRESCNSIYNDLPAVVEEYMEKVNAKLGTNYQLFNYYGAPDAERVIVAMGSICDVAEEVIDYLNA
;
A
#
# COMPACT_ATOMS: atom_id res chain seq x y z
N LYS A 1 0.69 20.33 9.99
CA LYS A 1 -0.58 19.66 10.32
C LYS A 1 -1.03 18.83 9.13
N ASN A 2 -1.65 17.68 9.36
CA ASN A 2 -2.25 16.88 8.31
C ASN A 2 -3.59 17.47 7.81
N ILE A 3 -4.22 16.81 6.82
CA ILE A 3 -5.52 17.25 6.25
C ILE A 3 -6.66 17.32 7.30
N PHE A 4 -6.51 16.67 8.45
CA PHE A 4 -7.47 16.75 9.58
C PHE A 4 -7.14 17.86 10.57
N GLY A 5 -6.16 18.71 10.30
CA GLY A 5 -5.74 19.81 11.17
C GLY A 5 -4.95 19.39 12.41
N THR A 6 -4.59 18.11 12.54
CA THR A 6 -3.85 17.55 13.67
C THR A 6 -2.37 17.34 13.35
N THR A 7 -1.55 17.19 14.37
CA THR A 7 -0.14 16.77 14.21
C THR A 7 -0.07 15.26 14.26
N VAL A 8 0.63 14.67 13.28
CA VAL A 8 0.86 13.22 13.26
C VAL A 8 1.74 12.83 14.44
N LYS A 9 1.33 11.79 15.17
CA LYS A 9 2.14 11.17 16.20
C LYS A 9 3.05 10.12 15.58
N VAL A 10 4.35 10.29 15.74
CA VAL A 10 5.36 9.30 15.35
C VAL A 10 5.73 8.49 16.59
N CYS A 11 5.73 7.17 16.45
CA CYS A 11 6.15 6.23 17.48
C CYS A 11 7.23 5.31 16.90
N GLU A 12 8.42 5.38 17.43
CA GLU A 12 9.47 4.41 17.14
C GLU A 12 9.23 3.15 17.97
N MET A 13 9.30 2.01 17.30
CA MET A 13 9.05 0.70 17.91
C MET A 13 10.32 -0.15 17.89
N GLN A 14 10.49 -0.97 18.91
CA GLN A 14 11.69 -1.79 19.07
C GLN A 14 11.67 -3.03 18.14
N SER A 15 10.50 -3.47 17.71
CA SER A 15 10.32 -4.64 16.84
C SER A 15 9.20 -4.40 15.85
N GLU A 16 9.39 -4.86 14.63
CA GLU A 16 8.40 -4.75 13.56
C GLU A 16 7.11 -5.51 13.89
N GLY A 17 7.21 -6.67 14.55
CA GLY A 17 6.02 -7.39 15.04
C GLY A 17 5.24 -6.57 16.07
N GLY A 18 5.95 -5.86 16.96
CA GLY A 18 5.35 -4.91 17.91
C GLY A 18 4.74 -3.69 17.20
N ALA A 19 5.43 -3.15 16.19
CA ALA A 19 4.92 -2.06 15.35
C ALA A 19 3.61 -2.44 14.66
N ALA A 20 3.56 -3.62 14.04
CA ALA A 20 2.35 -4.12 13.39
C ALA A 20 1.19 -4.32 14.37
N GLY A 21 1.47 -4.80 15.58
CA GLY A 21 0.48 -4.91 16.67
C GLY A 21 -0.04 -3.53 17.11
N ALA A 22 0.83 -2.53 17.22
CA ALA A 22 0.47 -1.15 17.54
C ALA A 22 -0.39 -0.53 16.42
N VAL A 23 -0.03 -0.75 15.16
CA VAL A 23 -0.84 -0.31 13.99
C VAL A 23 -2.22 -0.95 14.04
N HIS A 24 -2.31 -2.27 14.24
CA HIS A 24 -3.59 -2.98 14.34
C HIS A 24 -4.47 -2.40 15.46
N GLY A 25 -3.93 -2.24 16.67
CA GLY A 25 -4.67 -1.67 17.80
C GLY A 25 -5.12 -0.23 17.56
N SER A 26 -4.27 0.59 16.95
CA SER A 26 -4.59 1.98 16.59
C SER A 26 -5.72 2.04 15.56
N LEU A 27 -5.65 1.25 14.51
CA LEU A 27 -6.71 1.14 13.49
C LEU A 27 -8.02 0.64 14.09
N ALA A 28 -7.98 -0.39 14.95
CA ALA A 28 -9.16 -0.94 15.61
C ALA A 28 -9.91 0.11 16.45
N THR A 29 -9.20 1.12 16.96
CA THR A 29 -9.80 2.24 17.70
C THR A 29 -10.15 3.46 16.84
N GLY A 30 -10.06 3.35 15.51
CA GLY A 30 -10.51 4.38 14.56
C GLY A 30 -9.45 5.45 14.22
N ALA A 31 -8.19 5.25 14.58
CA ALA A 31 -7.12 6.13 14.18
C ALA A 31 -6.46 5.63 12.88
N LEU A 32 -6.47 6.44 11.82
CA LEU A 32 -5.73 6.17 10.59
C LEU A 32 -4.23 6.13 10.93
N THR A 33 -3.61 5.02 10.60
CA THR A 33 -2.23 4.71 11.01
C THR A 33 -1.49 4.07 9.85
N THR A 34 -0.23 4.39 9.69
CA THR A 34 0.67 3.81 8.68
C THR A 34 1.97 3.37 9.33
N THR A 35 2.75 2.54 8.64
CA THR A 35 4.08 2.10 9.11
C THR A 35 5.06 1.97 7.95
N TYR A 36 6.33 1.94 8.29
CA TYR A 36 7.46 1.86 7.36
C TYR A 36 8.35 0.68 7.77
N THR A 37 8.73 -0.14 6.81
CA THR A 37 9.53 -1.35 7.08
C THR A 37 10.32 -1.81 5.86
N ALA A 38 11.07 -2.89 6.01
CA ALA A 38 11.84 -3.54 4.95
C ALA A 38 12.18 -4.98 5.31
N SER A 39 12.38 -5.84 4.31
CA SER A 39 12.99 -7.16 4.41
C SER A 39 12.40 -8.04 5.53
N GLN A 40 13.23 -8.61 6.41
CA GLN A 40 12.78 -9.44 7.54
C GLN A 40 11.81 -8.73 8.47
N GLY A 41 11.92 -7.41 8.61
CA GLY A 41 10.97 -6.61 9.41
C GLY A 41 9.54 -6.75 8.89
N LEU A 42 9.35 -6.69 7.56
CA LEU A 42 8.05 -6.94 6.95
C LEU A 42 7.55 -8.37 7.23
N LEU A 43 8.45 -9.38 7.16
CA LEU A 43 8.06 -10.77 7.45
C LEU A 43 7.57 -10.96 8.90
N LEU A 44 8.12 -10.22 9.86
CA LEU A 44 7.65 -10.22 11.25
C LEU A 44 6.26 -9.61 11.42
N MET A 45 5.77 -8.84 10.44
CA MET A 45 4.46 -8.23 10.47
C MET A 45 3.34 -9.13 9.93
N ILE A 46 3.68 -10.20 9.19
CA ILE A 46 2.72 -11.07 8.47
C ILE A 46 1.52 -11.52 9.33
N PRO A 47 1.68 -12.00 10.57
CA PRO A 47 0.53 -12.42 11.38
C PRO A 47 -0.49 -11.30 11.62
N ASN A 48 -0.01 -10.07 11.86
CA ASN A 48 -0.87 -8.90 12.02
C ASN A 48 -1.46 -8.42 10.68
N MET A 49 -0.74 -8.59 9.57
CA MET A 49 -1.25 -8.25 8.24
C MET A 49 -2.50 -9.06 7.90
N TYR A 50 -2.51 -10.37 8.16
CA TYR A 50 -3.71 -11.19 8.00
C TYR A 50 -4.90 -10.66 8.80
N LYS A 51 -4.66 -10.23 10.04
CA LYS A 51 -5.69 -9.64 10.91
C LYS A 51 -6.22 -8.32 10.35
N ILE A 52 -5.32 -7.40 10.02
CA ILE A 52 -5.65 -6.08 9.49
C ILE A 52 -6.48 -6.21 8.20
N ALA A 53 -6.07 -7.08 7.28
CA ALA A 53 -6.78 -7.30 6.03
C ALA A 53 -8.16 -7.95 6.25
N ALA A 54 -8.24 -8.98 7.08
CA ALA A 54 -9.51 -9.66 7.36
C ALA A 54 -10.51 -8.76 8.09
N GLU A 55 -10.05 -7.85 8.92
CA GLU A 55 -10.88 -6.86 9.61
C GLU A 55 -11.17 -5.61 8.75
N GLN A 56 -10.69 -5.57 7.49
CA GLN A 56 -10.91 -4.49 6.52
C GLN A 56 -10.50 -3.12 7.07
N LEU A 57 -9.35 -3.06 7.71
CA LEU A 57 -8.80 -1.85 8.32
C LEU A 57 -7.95 -1.08 7.31
N PRO A 58 -8.27 0.18 7.01
CA PRO A 58 -7.55 0.98 6.03
C PRO A 58 -6.18 1.42 6.54
N THR A 59 -5.13 0.90 5.94
CA THR A 59 -3.75 1.31 6.24
C THR A 59 -2.85 1.13 5.04
N VAL A 60 -1.70 1.79 5.07
CA VAL A 60 -0.63 1.58 4.09
C VAL A 60 0.65 1.22 4.84
N PHE A 61 1.27 0.12 4.44
CA PHE A 61 2.62 -0.25 4.84
C PHE A 61 3.57 0.17 3.72
N HIS A 62 4.41 1.15 3.98
CA HIS A 62 5.43 1.59 3.03
C HIS A 62 6.67 0.71 3.19
N VAL A 63 7.09 0.08 2.11
CA VAL A 63 8.13 -0.94 2.14
C VAL A 63 9.26 -0.58 1.19
N SER A 64 10.44 -0.38 1.75
CA SER A 64 11.69 -0.36 1.00
C SER A 64 12.12 -1.80 0.74
N ALA A 65 11.61 -2.39 -0.35
CA ALA A 65 11.71 -3.82 -0.63
C ALA A 65 13.16 -4.26 -0.84
N ARG A 66 13.60 -5.27 -0.10
CA ARG A 66 14.96 -5.80 -0.15
C ARG A 66 14.98 -7.30 -0.06
N THR A 67 16.07 -7.88 -0.57
CA THR A 67 16.33 -9.30 -0.47
C THR A 67 16.15 -9.81 0.96
N VAL A 68 15.38 -10.87 1.13
CA VAL A 68 15.28 -11.57 2.41
C VAL A 68 16.62 -12.23 2.71
N SER A 69 17.17 -11.97 3.90
CA SER A 69 18.42 -12.59 4.34
C SER A 69 18.29 -14.10 4.42
N THR A 70 19.22 -14.82 3.79
CA THR A 70 19.31 -16.28 3.79
C THR A 70 20.72 -16.69 4.25
N GLN A 71 21.59 -17.19 3.34
CA GLN A 71 22.99 -17.51 3.66
C GLN A 71 23.83 -16.26 3.95
N ALA A 72 23.39 -15.08 3.49
CA ALA A 72 24.02 -13.80 3.73
C ALA A 72 22.98 -12.67 3.72
N LEU A 73 23.33 -11.53 4.30
CA LEU A 73 22.59 -10.28 4.16
C LEU A 73 22.88 -9.67 2.79
N ASN A 74 21.80 -9.22 2.11
CA ASN A 74 21.89 -8.37 0.93
C ASN A 74 20.96 -7.18 1.09
N ILE A 75 21.46 -5.98 0.91
CA ILE A 75 20.71 -4.73 1.12
C ILE A 75 20.05 -4.18 -0.15
N PHE A 76 20.39 -4.76 -1.32
CA PHE A 76 19.87 -4.28 -2.59
C PHE A 76 18.41 -4.63 -2.81
N GLY A 77 17.76 -3.87 -3.70
CA GLY A 77 16.39 -4.04 -4.10
C GLY A 77 16.09 -5.45 -4.62
N ASP A 78 15.04 -6.02 -4.08
CA ASP A 78 14.52 -7.33 -4.42
C ASP A 78 13.10 -7.42 -3.86
N HIS A 79 12.24 -8.18 -4.50
CA HIS A 79 10.83 -8.25 -4.10
C HIS A 79 10.49 -9.53 -3.31
N SER A 80 11.48 -10.28 -2.83
CA SER A 80 11.23 -11.52 -2.07
C SER A 80 10.47 -11.29 -0.77
N ASP A 81 10.69 -10.17 -0.09
CA ASP A 81 10.00 -9.79 1.13
C ASP A 81 8.51 -9.46 0.86
N VAL A 82 8.20 -8.60 -0.09
CA VAL A 82 6.82 -8.24 -0.43
C VAL A 82 6.07 -9.42 -1.06
N MET A 83 6.73 -10.25 -1.88
CA MET A 83 6.13 -11.45 -2.44
C MET A 83 5.80 -12.50 -1.38
N ALA A 84 6.56 -12.57 -0.28
CA ALA A 84 6.19 -13.40 0.88
C ALA A 84 4.87 -12.94 1.52
N CYS A 85 4.50 -11.69 1.38
CA CYS A 85 3.27 -11.12 1.94
C CYS A 85 2.05 -11.18 1.01
N ARG A 86 2.19 -11.63 -0.25
CA ARG A 86 1.12 -11.63 -1.27
C ARG A 86 -0.18 -12.32 -0.87
N GLN A 87 -0.12 -13.23 0.10
CA GLN A 87 -1.29 -14.00 0.56
C GLN A 87 -2.00 -13.37 1.76
N THR A 88 -1.49 -12.25 2.30
CA THR A 88 -2.03 -11.65 3.53
C THR A 88 -3.36 -10.94 3.32
N GLY A 89 -3.71 -10.62 2.09
CA GLY A 89 -4.89 -9.82 1.74
C GLY A 89 -4.61 -8.32 1.59
N PHE A 90 -3.36 -7.89 1.72
CA PHE A 90 -2.95 -6.54 1.33
C PHE A 90 -2.93 -6.40 -0.19
N ALA A 91 -3.48 -5.31 -0.72
CA ALA A 91 -3.22 -4.91 -2.08
C ALA A 91 -1.76 -4.46 -2.23
N MET A 92 -1.19 -4.65 -3.40
CA MET A 92 0.23 -4.36 -3.64
C MET A 92 0.36 -3.32 -4.73
N LEU A 93 1.05 -2.22 -4.45
CA LEU A 93 1.34 -1.14 -5.38
C LEU A 93 2.86 -0.95 -5.46
N ALA A 94 3.41 -1.13 -6.67
CA ALA A 94 4.85 -1.04 -6.93
C ALA A 94 5.19 0.28 -7.61
N GLU A 95 6.30 0.90 -7.19
CA GLU A 95 6.77 2.19 -7.67
C GLU A 95 8.19 2.06 -8.23
N GLY A 96 8.45 2.72 -9.35
CA GLY A 96 9.74 2.64 -10.05
C GLY A 96 10.76 3.67 -9.57
N ASN A 97 10.34 4.87 -9.20
CA ASN A 97 11.21 5.99 -8.87
C ASN A 97 10.66 6.86 -7.72
N VAL A 98 11.44 7.85 -7.29
CA VAL A 98 11.11 8.68 -6.10
C VAL A 98 9.87 9.54 -6.33
N GLN A 99 9.61 10.00 -7.57
CA GLN A 99 8.40 10.76 -7.86
C GLN A 99 7.15 9.88 -7.79
N GLU A 100 7.22 8.68 -8.34
CA GLU A 100 6.12 7.71 -8.23
C GLU A 100 5.82 7.34 -6.78
N VAL A 101 6.86 7.19 -5.93
CA VAL A 101 6.66 6.97 -4.49
C VAL A 101 5.85 8.09 -3.86
N MET A 102 6.12 9.35 -4.20
CA MET A 102 5.35 10.49 -3.69
C MET A 102 3.91 10.48 -4.19
N ASP A 103 3.71 10.23 -5.47
CA ASP A 103 2.41 10.37 -6.14
C ASP A 103 1.48 9.18 -5.82
N LEU A 104 1.99 7.96 -5.96
CA LEU A 104 1.22 6.72 -5.76
C LEU A 104 1.00 6.39 -4.29
N SER A 105 1.83 6.90 -3.38
CA SER A 105 1.52 6.85 -1.95
C SER A 105 0.17 7.51 -1.64
N ALA A 106 -0.16 8.62 -2.31
CA ALA A 106 -1.47 9.25 -2.17
C ALA A 106 -2.59 8.32 -2.67
N VAL A 107 -2.40 7.69 -3.83
CA VAL A 107 -3.35 6.68 -4.35
C VAL A 107 -3.56 5.56 -3.35
N ALA A 108 -2.48 4.98 -2.82
CA ALA A 108 -2.55 3.88 -1.85
C ALA A 108 -3.35 4.26 -0.59
N HIS A 109 -3.11 5.43 0.00
CA HIS A 109 -3.83 5.89 1.18
C HIS A 109 -5.31 6.16 0.90
N LEU A 110 -5.62 6.85 -0.19
CA LEU A 110 -6.99 7.22 -0.56
C LEU A 110 -7.80 5.98 -0.95
N ALA A 111 -7.21 5.07 -1.72
CA ALA A 111 -7.84 3.81 -2.11
C ALA A 111 -8.02 2.87 -0.90
N ALA A 112 -7.06 2.83 0.04
CA ALA A 112 -7.22 2.05 1.27
C ALA A 112 -8.41 2.52 2.09
N ILE A 113 -8.59 3.84 2.24
CA ILE A 113 -9.71 4.43 2.99
C ILE A 113 -11.04 4.08 2.31
N LYS A 114 -11.17 4.32 1.01
CA LYS A 114 -12.41 4.11 0.27
C LYS A 114 -12.72 2.62 0.08
N GLY A 115 -11.72 1.85 -0.33
CA GLY A 115 -11.86 0.44 -0.64
C GLY A 115 -11.85 -0.49 0.58
N ARG A 116 -11.50 0.02 1.77
CA ARG A 116 -11.40 -0.78 3.01
C ARG A 116 -10.45 -1.98 2.90
N VAL A 117 -9.40 -1.83 2.08
CA VAL A 117 -8.35 -2.83 1.90
C VAL A 117 -7.01 -2.19 2.23
N PRO A 118 -6.18 -2.81 3.08
CA PRO A 118 -4.85 -2.30 3.36
C PRO A 118 -3.91 -2.49 2.17
N PHE A 119 -2.90 -1.61 2.05
CA PHE A 119 -1.92 -1.64 0.97
C PHE A 119 -0.51 -1.90 1.47
N LEU A 120 0.23 -2.69 0.70
CA LEU A 120 1.68 -2.64 0.62
C LEU A 120 2.05 -1.68 -0.51
N ASN A 121 2.58 -0.54 -0.17
CA ASN A 121 3.12 0.44 -1.10
C ASN A 121 4.63 0.29 -1.09
N PHE A 122 5.24 -0.19 -2.17
CA PHE A 122 6.63 -0.60 -2.12
C PHE A 122 7.46 -0.15 -3.32
N PHE A 123 8.70 0.12 -3.06
CA PHE A 123 9.72 0.54 -4.01
C PHE A 123 11.05 -0.17 -3.70
N ASP A 124 11.97 -0.17 -4.64
CA ASP A 124 13.23 -0.87 -4.47
C ASP A 124 14.09 -0.26 -3.37
N GLY A 125 14.41 -1.08 -2.38
CA GLY A 125 15.30 -0.72 -1.29
C GLY A 125 16.73 -0.50 -1.77
N PHE A 126 17.42 0.44 -1.14
CA PHE A 126 18.74 0.91 -1.48
C PHE A 126 18.82 1.62 -2.85
N ARG A 127 18.16 1.11 -3.86
CA ARG A 127 18.09 1.76 -5.17
C ARG A 127 17.24 3.04 -5.08
N THR A 128 15.93 2.92 -5.08
CA THR A 128 15.00 4.06 -4.99
C THR A 128 15.04 4.73 -3.63
N SER A 129 15.15 3.97 -2.53
CA SER A 129 15.12 4.51 -1.16
C SER A 129 16.31 5.41 -0.81
N HIS A 130 17.42 5.32 -1.53
CA HIS A 130 18.63 6.13 -1.32
C HIS A 130 18.91 7.12 -2.45
N GLU A 131 18.04 7.19 -3.44
CA GLU A 131 18.13 8.21 -4.47
C GLU A 131 17.83 9.61 -3.91
N ILE A 132 18.63 10.59 -4.36
CA ILE A 132 18.41 12.00 -4.05
C ILE A 132 17.91 12.67 -5.33
N GLN A 133 16.63 12.95 -5.39
CA GLN A 133 15.99 13.58 -6.52
C GLN A 133 15.21 14.82 -6.09
N LYS A 134 15.08 15.79 -7.00
CA LYS A 134 14.13 16.89 -6.85
C LYS A 134 12.78 16.41 -7.35
N ILE A 135 11.82 16.33 -6.45
CA ILE A 135 10.46 15.87 -6.74
C ILE A 135 9.44 16.98 -6.51
N GLN A 136 8.29 16.86 -7.15
CA GLN A 136 7.09 17.61 -6.82
C GLN A 136 6.42 16.97 -5.59
N VAL A 137 5.99 17.78 -4.63
CA VAL A 137 5.28 17.33 -3.44
C VAL A 137 3.81 17.75 -3.49
N TRP A 138 2.95 16.98 -2.83
CA TRP A 138 1.52 17.27 -2.74
C TRP A 138 1.23 18.55 -1.97
N ASP A 139 0.25 19.31 -2.44
CA ASP A 139 -0.47 20.24 -1.60
C ASP A 139 -1.48 19.48 -0.73
N TYR A 140 -1.58 19.84 0.54
CA TYR A 140 -2.53 19.20 1.45
C TYR A 140 -3.99 19.50 1.13
N ASP A 141 -4.27 20.62 0.49
CA ASP A 141 -5.62 20.97 0.04
C ASP A 141 -6.07 20.04 -1.08
N ASP A 142 -5.18 19.68 -2.02
CA ASP A 142 -5.46 18.69 -3.05
C ASP A 142 -5.72 17.29 -2.47
N LEU A 143 -4.94 16.88 -1.49
CA LEU A 143 -5.17 15.61 -0.79
C LEU A 143 -6.50 15.61 -0.03
N ALA A 144 -6.85 16.73 0.60
CA ALA A 144 -8.11 16.87 1.33
C ALA A 144 -9.32 16.82 0.39
N GLU A 145 -9.22 17.43 -0.80
CA GLU A 145 -10.27 17.40 -1.84
C GLU A 145 -10.52 15.98 -2.35
N MET A 146 -9.45 15.21 -2.57
CA MET A 146 -9.55 13.83 -3.06
C MET A 146 -10.02 12.83 -2.00
N CYS A 147 -9.88 13.15 -0.71
CA CYS A 147 -10.16 12.22 0.38
C CYS A 147 -11.67 11.98 0.55
N ASP A 148 -12.09 10.72 0.51
CA ASP A 148 -13.47 10.32 0.83
C ASP A 148 -13.71 10.43 2.36
N MET A 149 -14.23 11.58 2.79
CA MET A 149 -14.50 11.87 4.20
C MET A 149 -15.67 11.06 4.76
N ASP A 150 -16.59 10.56 3.92
CA ASP A 150 -17.64 9.65 4.34
C ASP A 150 -17.07 8.27 4.68
N ALA A 151 -16.13 7.78 3.88
CA ALA A 151 -15.41 6.56 4.19
C ALA A 151 -14.61 6.68 5.50
N VAL A 152 -13.96 7.83 5.74
CA VAL A 152 -13.27 8.10 7.02
C VAL A 152 -14.24 8.09 8.19
N ARG A 153 -15.41 8.71 8.06
CA ARG A 153 -16.45 8.68 9.10
C ARG A 153 -16.95 7.27 9.37
N SER A 154 -17.28 6.53 8.32
CA SER A 154 -17.71 5.13 8.41
C SER A 154 -16.66 4.26 9.11
N PHE A 155 -15.38 4.40 8.75
CA PHE A 155 -14.29 3.69 9.44
C PHE A 155 -14.27 3.97 10.95
N ARG A 156 -14.41 5.24 11.35
CA ARG A 156 -14.43 5.64 12.76
C ARG A 156 -15.68 5.17 13.51
N GLU A 157 -16.82 5.15 12.85
CA GLU A 157 -18.08 4.66 13.44
C GLU A 157 -18.05 3.17 13.73
N HIS A 158 -17.29 2.39 12.94
CA HIS A 158 -17.09 0.95 13.14
C HIS A 158 -15.93 0.60 14.07
N SER A 159 -15.27 1.58 14.66
CA SER A 159 -14.18 1.38 15.61
C SER A 159 -14.65 0.85 16.96
N LEU A 160 -13.74 0.25 17.72
CA LEU A 160 -14.00 -0.15 19.10
C LEU A 160 -14.33 1.07 19.96
N ASN A 161 -15.54 1.07 20.53
CA ASN A 161 -16.04 2.16 21.37
C ASN A 161 -16.86 1.57 22.52
N PRO A 162 -16.53 1.89 23.80
CA PRO A 162 -17.27 1.37 24.94
C PRO A 162 -18.74 1.79 24.98
N GLU A 163 -19.10 2.92 24.37
CA GLU A 163 -20.50 3.37 24.27
C GLU A 163 -21.29 2.62 23.20
N ARG A 164 -20.60 2.05 22.23
CA ARG A 164 -21.14 1.21 21.15
C ARG A 164 -20.27 -0.03 21.01
N PRO A 165 -20.37 -0.98 21.94
CA PRO A 165 -19.47 -2.12 21.98
C PRO A 165 -19.63 -2.98 20.72
N ALA A 166 -18.49 -3.32 20.10
CA ALA A 166 -18.39 -4.23 18.98
C ALA A 166 -17.33 -5.28 19.26
N MET A 167 -17.53 -6.48 18.75
CA MET A 167 -16.54 -7.55 18.84
C MET A 167 -15.77 -7.68 17.53
N ARG A 168 -14.45 -7.79 17.63
CA ARG A 168 -13.55 -8.07 16.52
C ARG A 168 -12.63 -9.22 16.85
N GLY A 169 -12.24 -9.98 15.83
CA GLY A 169 -11.26 -11.04 15.99
C GLY A 169 -11.69 -12.16 16.95
N SER A 170 -12.99 -12.46 16.98
CA SER A 170 -13.55 -13.55 17.75
C SER A 170 -13.09 -14.92 17.23
N HIS A 171 -13.49 -15.98 17.96
CA HIS A 171 -13.34 -17.35 17.50
C HIS A 171 -14.54 -17.75 16.65
N GLU A 172 -14.28 -18.35 15.49
CA GLU A 172 -15.28 -18.90 14.58
C GLU A 172 -14.98 -20.36 14.29
N ASN A 173 -15.98 -21.19 14.28
CA ASN A 173 -15.87 -22.58 13.84
C ASN A 173 -15.91 -22.68 12.31
N GLY A 174 -15.49 -23.83 11.77
CA GLY A 174 -15.38 -24.04 10.33
C GLY A 174 -16.70 -23.90 9.55
N ASP A 175 -17.83 -24.01 10.22
CA ASP A 175 -19.17 -23.83 9.64
C ASP A 175 -19.51 -22.35 9.34
N ILE A 176 -18.87 -21.40 10.03
CA ILE A 176 -19.09 -19.96 9.85
C ILE A 176 -17.88 -19.29 9.18
N PHE A 177 -16.68 -19.74 9.52
CA PHE A 177 -15.43 -19.11 9.09
C PHE A 177 -15.32 -18.97 7.56
N PHE A 178 -15.70 -20.02 6.82
CA PHE A 178 -15.64 -20.00 5.35
C PHE A 178 -16.57 -18.95 4.75
N GLN A 179 -17.84 -18.92 5.16
CA GLN A 179 -18.82 -17.95 4.68
C GLN A 179 -18.41 -16.51 5.00
N HIS A 180 -17.84 -16.30 6.19
CA HIS A 180 -17.35 -14.98 6.59
C HIS A 180 -16.17 -14.54 5.71
N ARG A 181 -15.23 -15.46 5.42
CA ARG A 181 -14.13 -15.18 4.47
C ARG A 181 -14.64 -14.87 3.06
N GLU A 182 -15.63 -15.59 2.56
CA GLU A 182 -16.23 -15.36 1.24
C GLU A 182 -16.94 -13.99 1.15
N SER A 183 -17.49 -13.48 2.24
CA SER A 183 -18.24 -12.22 2.24
C SER A 183 -17.40 -11.00 1.85
N CYS A 184 -16.08 -11.07 1.94
CA CYS A 184 -15.20 -9.97 1.54
C CYS A 184 -14.82 -9.98 0.05
N ASN A 185 -15.22 -10.99 -0.73
CA ASN A 185 -14.84 -11.12 -2.14
C ASN A 185 -15.30 -9.91 -2.98
N SER A 186 -16.49 -9.37 -2.74
CA SER A 186 -17.00 -8.19 -3.46
C SER A 186 -16.08 -6.98 -3.28
N ILE A 187 -15.54 -6.77 -2.08
CA ILE A 187 -14.62 -5.66 -1.76
C ILE A 187 -13.34 -5.77 -2.59
N TYR A 188 -12.77 -6.98 -2.68
CA TYR A 188 -11.57 -7.20 -3.49
C TYR A 188 -11.85 -7.11 -5.00
N ASN A 189 -13.03 -7.52 -5.44
CA ASN A 189 -13.44 -7.41 -6.85
C ASN A 189 -13.61 -5.95 -7.28
N ASP A 190 -14.09 -5.08 -6.39
CA ASP A 190 -14.31 -3.66 -6.66
C ASP A 190 -13.01 -2.83 -6.53
N LEU A 191 -11.99 -3.35 -5.84
CA LEU A 191 -10.78 -2.61 -5.52
C LEU A 191 -10.02 -2.07 -6.75
N PRO A 192 -9.84 -2.81 -7.85
CA PRO A 192 -9.17 -2.28 -9.03
C PRO A 192 -9.81 -0.98 -9.55
N ALA A 193 -11.13 -0.93 -9.63
CA ALA A 193 -11.85 0.27 -10.07
C ALA A 193 -11.67 1.45 -9.08
N VAL A 194 -11.58 1.18 -7.78
CA VAL A 194 -11.28 2.21 -6.77
C VAL A 194 -9.87 2.76 -6.96
N VAL A 195 -8.89 1.91 -7.26
CA VAL A 195 -7.51 2.36 -7.51
C VAL A 195 -7.43 3.18 -8.79
N GLU A 196 -8.06 2.72 -9.88
CA GLU A 196 -8.14 3.46 -11.14
C GLU A 196 -8.76 4.85 -10.96
N GLU A 197 -9.85 4.96 -10.22
CA GLU A 197 -10.49 6.24 -9.90
C GLU A 197 -9.50 7.21 -9.22
N TYR A 198 -8.69 6.73 -8.28
CA TYR A 198 -7.70 7.60 -7.62
C TYR A 198 -6.48 7.87 -8.49
N MET A 199 -6.05 6.95 -9.33
CA MET A 199 -5.03 7.23 -10.34
C MET A 199 -5.50 8.31 -11.32
N GLU A 200 -6.74 8.27 -11.79
CA GLU A 200 -7.32 9.31 -12.65
C GLU A 200 -7.36 10.69 -11.97
N LYS A 201 -7.73 10.75 -10.69
CA LYS A 201 -7.71 11.99 -9.90
C LYS A 201 -6.30 12.56 -9.76
N VAL A 202 -5.33 11.70 -9.46
CA VAL A 202 -3.90 12.07 -9.37
C VAL A 202 -3.39 12.55 -10.72
N ASN A 203 -3.67 11.81 -11.79
CA ASN A 203 -3.30 12.20 -13.15
C ASN A 203 -3.85 13.58 -13.55
N ALA A 204 -5.11 13.85 -13.18
CA ALA A 204 -5.73 15.15 -13.47
C ALA A 204 -5.08 16.31 -12.70
N LYS A 205 -4.58 16.07 -11.48
CA LYS A 205 -3.90 17.07 -10.65
C LYS A 205 -2.45 17.32 -11.08
N LEU A 206 -1.73 16.28 -11.44
CA LEU A 206 -0.28 16.32 -11.67
C LEU A 206 0.09 16.33 -13.17
N GLY A 207 -0.84 16.00 -14.06
CA GLY A 207 -0.57 15.87 -15.50
C GLY A 207 0.18 14.58 -15.85
N THR A 208 0.03 13.55 -15.04
CA THR A 208 0.65 12.22 -15.21
C THR A 208 -0.28 11.25 -15.95
N ASN A 209 0.16 10.00 -16.15
CA ASN A 209 -0.63 8.94 -16.80
C ASN A 209 -0.49 7.61 -16.06
N TYR A 210 -0.68 7.61 -14.75
CA TYR A 210 -0.67 6.39 -13.95
C TYR A 210 -1.87 5.51 -14.27
N GLN A 211 -1.61 4.22 -14.44
CA GLN A 211 -2.61 3.17 -14.67
C GLN A 211 -2.22 1.94 -13.84
N LEU A 212 -3.14 0.98 -13.69
CA LEU A 212 -2.82 -0.28 -13.02
C LEU A 212 -1.64 -1.00 -13.67
N PHE A 213 -1.54 -0.90 -15.00
CA PHE A 213 -0.42 -1.35 -15.82
C PHE A 213 -0.22 -0.38 -16.97
N ASN A 214 0.99 0.10 -17.14
CA ASN A 214 1.37 0.91 -18.28
C ASN A 214 2.06 0.04 -19.33
N TYR A 215 1.72 0.21 -20.59
CA TYR A 215 2.40 -0.44 -21.70
C TYR A 215 3.38 0.52 -22.35
N TYR A 216 4.62 0.07 -22.56
CA TYR A 216 5.64 0.80 -23.26
C TYR A 216 6.29 -0.09 -24.35
N GLY A 217 6.27 0.33 -25.61
CA GLY A 217 6.86 -0.41 -26.71
C GLY A 217 6.01 -0.44 -27.97
N ALA A 218 6.33 -1.33 -28.90
CA ALA A 218 5.64 -1.49 -30.17
C ALA A 218 4.21 -2.05 -29.97
N PRO A 219 3.19 -1.48 -30.65
CA PRO A 219 1.80 -1.91 -30.46
C PRO A 219 1.50 -3.32 -30.99
N ASP A 220 2.38 -3.88 -31.80
CA ASP A 220 2.30 -5.20 -32.42
C ASP A 220 3.37 -6.18 -31.89
N ALA A 221 3.89 -5.93 -30.68
CA ALA A 221 4.90 -6.76 -30.07
C ALA A 221 4.41 -8.22 -29.90
N GLU A 222 5.20 -9.17 -30.37
CA GLU A 222 4.95 -10.62 -30.20
C GLU A 222 5.41 -11.13 -28.83
N ARG A 223 6.26 -10.37 -28.15
CA ARG A 223 6.82 -10.73 -26.83
C ARG A 223 6.72 -9.51 -25.91
N VAL A 224 6.19 -9.75 -24.72
CA VAL A 224 5.99 -8.70 -23.71
C VAL A 224 6.71 -9.13 -22.43
N ILE A 225 7.43 -8.18 -21.82
CA ILE A 225 8.03 -8.33 -20.49
C ILE A 225 7.10 -7.64 -19.50
N VAL A 226 6.72 -8.32 -18.42
CA VAL A 226 6.03 -7.71 -17.29
C VAL A 226 7.07 -7.41 -16.22
N ALA A 227 7.18 -6.14 -15.85
CA ALA A 227 8.17 -5.66 -14.89
C ALA A 227 7.51 -4.74 -13.85
N MET A 228 8.16 -4.56 -12.70
CA MET A 228 7.77 -3.58 -11.67
C MET A 228 9.00 -3.12 -10.89
N GLY A 229 8.91 -1.93 -10.29
CA GLY A 229 10.02 -1.32 -9.56
C GLY A 229 10.99 -0.56 -10.48
N SER A 230 12.19 -0.29 -9.99
CA SER A 230 13.17 0.59 -10.65
C SER A 230 13.73 0.07 -11.99
N ILE A 231 13.44 -1.18 -12.36
CA ILE A 231 13.79 -1.72 -13.67
C ILE A 231 12.98 -1.07 -14.80
N CYS A 232 11.79 -0.53 -14.51
CA CYS A 232 10.86 0.00 -15.52
C CYS A 232 11.48 1.16 -16.29
N ASP A 233 12.01 2.16 -15.60
CA ASP A 233 12.65 3.33 -16.21
C ASP A 233 13.83 2.93 -17.13
N VAL A 234 14.65 2.00 -16.66
CA VAL A 234 15.79 1.48 -17.46
C VAL A 234 15.31 0.70 -18.67
N ALA A 235 14.22 -0.07 -18.54
CA ALA A 235 13.66 -0.83 -19.65
C ALA A 235 13.12 0.09 -20.76
N GLU A 236 12.47 1.19 -20.41
CA GLU A 236 12.00 2.19 -21.35
C GLU A 236 13.16 2.83 -22.13
N GLU A 237 14.22 3.26 -21.44
CA GLU A 237 15.43 3.80 -22.10
C GLU A 237 16.07 2.78 -23.07
N VAL A 238 16.12 1.50 -22.67
CA VAL A 238 16.68 0.43 -23.53
C VAL A 238 15.79 0.20 -24.76
N ILE A 239 14.46 0.22 -24.60
CA ILE A 239 13.52 0.09 -25.72
C ILE A 239 13.72 1.23 -26.70
N ASP A 240 13.83 2.47 -26.23
CA ASP A 240 14.07 3.63 -27.07
C ASP A 240 15.40 3.53 -27.82
N TYR A 241 16.46 3.13 -27.12
CA TYR A 241 17.77 2.93 -27.74
C TYR A 241 17.77 1.85 -28.83
N LEU A 242 17.04 0.75 -28.61
CA LEU A 242 16.98 -0.34 -29.59
C LEU A 242 16.08 0.00 -30.80
N ASN A 243 15.16 0.92 -30.65
CA ASN A 243 14.25 1.38 -31.71
C ASN A 243 14.78 2.60 -32.49
N ALA A 244 15.86 3.23 -32.03
CA ALA A 244 16.50 4.37 -32.66
C ALA A 244 17.49 3.96 -33.78
#